data_6effa20f82095c9fc7c9443582612af3
#
_entry.id   6effa20f82095c9fc7c9443582612af3
#
_cell.length_a   1.000
_cell.length_b   1.000
_cell.length_c   1.000
_cell.angle_alpha   90.00
_cell.angle_beta   90.00
_cell.angle_gamma   90.00
#
_symmetry.space_group_name_H-M   'P 1'
#
loop_
_entity.id
_entity.type
_entity.pdbx_description
1 polymer ?
#
loop_
_entity_poly.entity_id
_entity_poly.type
_entity_poly.pdbx_seq_one_letter_code
_entity_poly.pdbx_strand_id
1 'polypeptide(L)'
;MATFHSGSEGQTQKLQALRRRQKRLAFRAVIVPPVCWGICAASAPWWFPPLKEMLGVRFDAQTQGWILLVLMLLMISLPVLISLHLKRRARGAKYAATLVSSGIRGEEDARALLSRLPGRVHLYPNRIVHAGNRSECDLVALCRRGATVIEVKNHAGTVTGDLSDHDLLLTR
;
A
#
# COMPACT_ATOMS: atom_id res chain seq x y z
N MET A 1 -10.22 36.86 3.86
CA MET A 1 -9.15 36.04 3.26
C MET A 1 -8.69 35.02 4.30
N ALA A 2 -8.79 33.74 4.00
CA ALA A 2 -8.42 32.68 4.94
C ALA A 2 -6.89 32.52 4.99
N THR A 3 -6.33 32.37 6.19
CA THR A 3 -4.91 32.12 6.40
C THR A 3 -4.69 30.65 6.71
N PHE A 4 -3.71 30.02 6.04
CA PHE A 4 -3.37 28.62 6.19
C PHE A 4 -2.11 28.40 7.02
N HIS A 5 -2.15 27.38 7.87
CA HIS A 5 -0.98 26.92 8.63
C HIS A 5 -0.61 25.51 8.20
N SER A 6 0.64 25.28 7.78
CA SER A 6 1.11 23.99 7.25
C SER A 6 0.99 22.83 8.25
N GLY A 7 0.48 21.68 7.82
CA GLY A 7 0.34 20.49 8.64
C GLY A 7 0.40 19.14 7.91
N SER A 8 0.64 19.11 6.57
CA SER A 8 0.52 17.90 5.75
C SER A 8 1.80 17.07 5.57
N GLU A 9 2.90 17.40 6.24
CA GLU A 9 4.20 16.74 6.02
C GLU A 9 4.19 15.24 6.38
N GLY A 10 3.51 14.86 7.45
CA GLY A 10 3.45 13.46 7.89
C GLY A 10 2.72 12.52 6.92
N GLN A 11 1.64 13.00 6.31
CA GLN A 11 0.84 12.20 5.36
C GLN A 11 1.57 12.04 4.01
N THR A 12 2.24 13.09 3.53
CA THR A 12 3.06 13.03 2.31
C THR A 12 4.26 12.10 2.48
N GLN A 13 4.89 12.08 3.65
CA GLN A 13 5.96 11.12 3.97
C GLN A 13 5.45 9.68 3.97
N LYS A 14 4.29 9.38 4.60
CA LYS A 14 3.65 8.06 4.55
C LYS A 14 3.37 7.62 3.11
N LEU A 15 2.82 8.51 2.28
CA LEU A 15 2.54 8.23 0.88
C LEU A 15 3.81 7.89 0.09
N GLN A 16 4.87 8.67 0.28
CA GLN A 16 6.16 8.41 -0.37
C GLN A 16 6.75 7.07 0.08
N ALA A 17 6.68 6.74 1.36
CA ALA A 17 7.16 5.47 1.90
C ALA A 17 6.41 4.27 1.28
N LEU A 18 5.07 4.36 1.16
CA LEU A 18 4.24 3.33 0.53
C LEU A 18 4.57 3.16 -0.97
N ARG A 19 4.74 4.26 -1.70
CA ARG A 19 5.14 4.23 -3.13
C ARG A 19 6.53 3.64 -3.32
N ARG A 20 7.50 3.97 -2.45
CA ARG A 20 8.84 3.36 -2.46
C ARG A 20 8.77 1.87 -2.17
N ARG A 21 7.99 1.45 -1.18
CA ARG A 21 7.75 0.03 -0.85
C ARG A 21 7.14 -0.73 -2.03
N GLN A 22 6.12 -0.17 -2.67
CA GLN A 22 5.49 -0.75 -3.86
C GLN A 22 6.50 -0.97 -5.00
N LYS A 23 7.28 0.07 -5.34
CA LYS A 23 8.31 -0.01 -6.41
C LYS A 23 9.35 -1.09 -6.09
N ARG A 24 9.86 -1.15 -4.85
CA ARG A 24 10.83 -2.17 -4.43
C ARG A 24 10.28 -3.59 -4.54
N LEU A 25 9.04 -3.82 -4.11
CA LEU A 25 8.41 -5.14 -4.20
C LEU A 25 8.12 -5.54 -5.64
N ALA A 26 7.64 -4.63 -6.47
CA ALA A 26 7.42 -4.87 -7.89
C ALA A 26 8.72 -5.21 -8.63
N PHE A 27 9.80 -4.46 -8.38
CA PHE A 27 11.12 -4.72 -8.94
C PHE A 27 11.67 -6.10 -8.53
N ARG A 28 11.60 -6.43 -7.24
CA ARG A 28 12.02 -7.76 -6.74
C ARG A 28 11.20 -8.88 -7.37
N ALA A 29 9.90 -8.70 -7.58
CA ALA A 29 9.04 -9.70 -8.20
C ALA A 29 9.40 -10.01 -9.66
N VAL A 30 10.06 -9.10 -10.36
CA VAL A 30 10.53 -9.29 -11.75
C VAL A 30 11.92 -9.92 -11.78
N ILE A 31 12.80 -9.50 -10.87
CA ILE A 31 14.21 -9.92 -10.89
C ILE A 31 14.44 -11.29 -10.23
N VAL A 32 13.69 -11.61 -9.17
CA VAL A 32 13.91 -12.85 -8.42
C VAL A 32 13.88 -14.12 -9.30
N PRO A 33 12.88 -14.35 -10.19
CA PRO A 33 12.87 -15.56 -10.99
C PRO A 33 14.12 -15.73 -11.89
N PRO A 34 14.48 -14.76 -12.75
CA PRO A 34 15.63 -14.95 -13.63
C PRO A 34 16.95 -15.07 -12.87
N VAL A 35 17.11 -14.38 -11.74
CA VAL A 35 18.30 -14.51 -10.90
C VAL A 35 18.39 -15.91 -10.27
N CYS A 36 17.29 -16.40 -9.69
CA CYS A 36 17.25 -17.76 -9.14
C CYS A 36 17.55 -18.82 -10.21
N TRP A 37 16.95 -18.71 -11.39
CA TRP A 37 17.19 -19.65 -12.49
C TRP A 37 18.62 -19.54 -13.02
N GLY A 38 19.18 -18.33 -13.11
CA GLY A 38 20.57 -18.13 -13.49
C GLY A 38 21.54 -18.78 -12.51
N ILE A 39 21.33 -18.63 -11.20
CA ILE A 39 22.13 -19.27 -10.16
C ILE A 39 21.99 -20.80 -10.25
N CYS A 40 20.78 -21.32 -10.38
CA CYS A 40 20.55 -22.76 -10.51
C CYS A 40 21.22 -23.34 -11.75
N ALA A 41 21.12 -22.67 -12.89
CA ALA A 41 21.76 -23.11 -14.13
C ALA A 41 23.30 -23.09 -14.03
N ALA A 42 23.86 -22.01 -13.48
CA ALA A 42 25.31 -21.86 -13.30
C ALA A 42 25.89 -22.89 -12.31
N SER A 43 25.13 -23.26 -11.28
CA SER A 43 25.57 -24.25 -10.28
C SER A 43 25.28 -25.71 -10.67
N ALA A 44 24.46 -25.95 -11.69
CA ALA A 44 24.07 -27.29 -12.11
C ALA A 44 25.26 -28.26 -12.38
N PRO A 45 26.35 -27.85 -13.02
CA PRO A 45 27.51 -28.73 -13.23
C PRO A 45 28.13 -29.28 -11.93
N TRP A 46 27.96 -28.58 -10.82
CA TRP A 46 28.54 -28.96 -9.53
C TRP A 46 27.69 -29.93 -8.71
N TRP A 47 26.37 -29.82 -8.76
CA TRP A 47 25.48 -30.61 -7.92
C TRP A 47 24.73 -31.72 -8.68
N PHE A 48 24.56 -31.59 -9.99
CA PHE A 48 23.78 -32.54 -10.78
C PHE A 48 24.46 -33.91 -10.93
N PRO A 49 25.78 -34.02 -11.24
CA PRO A 49 26.45 -35.31 -11.35
C PRO A 49 26.43 -36.12 -10.04
N PRO A 50 26.85 -35.56 -8.87
CA PRO A 50 26.83 -36.32 -7.63
C PRO A 50 25.41 -36.69 -7.20
N LEU A 51 24.40 -35.88 -7.48
CA LEU A 51 23.01 -36.21 -7.24
C LEU A 51 22.57 -37.42 -8.08
N LYS A 52 22.92 -37.43 -9.35
CA LYS A 52 22.61 -38.55 -10.27
C LYS A 52 23.27 -39.84 -9.83
N GLU A 53 24.54 -39.82 -9.44
CA GLU A 53 25.25 -40.97 -8.92
C GLU A 53 24.65 -41.51 -7.61
N MET A 54 24.31 -40.61 -6.68
CA MET A 54 23.67 -41.02 -5.42
C MET A 54 22.31 -41.66 -5.64
N LEU A 55 21.52 -41.15 -6.57
CA LEU A 55 20.23 -41.75 -6.94
C LEU A 55 20.41 -43.07 -7.65
N GLY A 56 21.44 -43.22 -8.50
CA GLY A 56 21.71 -44.45 -9.25
C GLY A 56 22.09 -45.66 -8.37
N VAL A 57 22.68 -45.41 -7.21
CA VAL A 57 23.02 -46.47 -6.23
C VAL A 57 21.79 -46.96 -5.45
N ARG A 58 20.75 -46.11 -5.31
CA ARG A 58 19.60 -46.42 -4.43
C ARG A 58 18.32 -46.75 -5.15
N PHE A 59 18.15 -46.33 -6.39
CA PHE A 59 16.88 -46.40 -7.09
C PHE A 59 17.05 -46.94 -8.53
N ASP A 60 16.04 -47.63 -9.04
CA ASP A 60 15.94 -48.01 -10.43
C ASP A 60 15.83 -46.79 -11.36
N ALA A 61 16.12 -46.97 -12.64
CA ALA A 61 16.20 -45.87 -13.62
C ALA A 61 14.85 -45.11 -13.76
N GLN A 62 13.72 -45.78 -13.58
CA GLN A 62 12.41 -45.15 -13.67
C GLN A 62 12.16 -44.23 -12.48
N THR A 63 12.42 -44.70 -11.26
CA THR A 63 12.30 -43.90 -10.01
C THR A 63 13.24 -42.71 -10.00
N GLN A 64 14.49 -42.88 -10.48
CA GLN A 64 15.42 -41.77 -10.68
C GLN A 64 14.83 -40.71 -11.58
N GLY A 65 14.23 -41.09 -12.71
CA GLY A 65 13.61 -40.15 -13.65
C GLY A 65 12.51 -39.33 -13.00
N TRP A 66 11.65 -39.96 -12.20
CA TRP A 66 10.60 -39.28 -11.48
C TRP A 66 11.12 -38.29 -10.42
N ILE A 67 12.13 -38.66 -9.63
CA ILE A 67 12.74 -37.81 -8.63
C ILE A 67 13.36 -36.54 -9.27
N LEU A 68 14.11 -36.74 -10.35
CA LEU A 68 14.72 -35.63 -11.09
C LEU A 68 13.69 -34.69 -11.69
N LEU A 69 12.60 -35.24 -12.22
CA LEU A 69 11.48 -34.46 -12.76
C LEU A 69 10.81 -33.62 -11.66
N VAL A 70 10.54 -34.20 -10.50
CA VAL A 70 9.95 -33.48 -9.37
C VAL A 70 10.86 -32.36 -8.87
N LEU A 71 12.17 -32.63 -8.74
CA LEU A 71 13.16 -31.61 -8.35
C LEU A 71 13.21 -30.46 -9.38
N MET A 72 13.20 -30.79 -10.66
CA MET A 72 13.18 -29.78 -11.72
C MET A 72 11.89 -28.92 -11.68
N LEU A 73 10.72 -29.54 -11.46
CA LEU A 73 9.47 -28.80 -11.29
C LEU A 73 9.50 -27.87 -10.06
N LEU A 74 10.06 -28.33 -8.95
CA LEU A 74 10.23 -27.50 -7.74
C LEU A 74 11.15 -26.30 -8.00
N MET A 75 12.28 -26.51 -8.68
CA MET A 75 13.22 -25.46 -9.04
C MET A 75 12.60 -24.39 -9.94
N ILE A 76 11.67 -24.77 -10.82
CA ILE A 76 10.95 -23.83 -11.69
C ILE A 76 9.82 -23.13 -10.93
N SER A 77 9.04 -23.88 -10.15
CA SER A 77 7.82 -23.36 -9.51
C SER A 77 8.10 -22.43 -8.34
N LEU A 78 9.12 -22.71 -7.53
CA LEU A 78 9.41 -21.93 -6.31
C LEU A 78 9.68 -20.44 -6.58
N PRO A 79 10.57 -20.05 -7.52
CA PRO A 79 10.78 -18.63 -7.85
C PRO A 79 9.52 -17.95 -8.41
N VAL A 80 8.69 -18.70 -9.15
CA VAL A 80 7.41 -18.18 -9.66
C VAL A 80 6.44 -17.91 -8.50
N LEU A 81 6.31 -18.82 -7.54
CA LEU A 81 5.46 -18.64 -6.36
C LEU A 81 5.92 -17.44 -5.51
N ILE A 82 7.23 -17.29 -5.29
CA ILE A 82 7.81 -16.13 -4.60
C ILE A 82 7.46 -14.83 -5.35
N SER A 83 7.61 -14.83 -6.68
CA SER A 83 7.26 -13.67 -7.51
C SER A 83 5.78 -13.31 -7.39
N LEU A 84 4.89 -14.29 -7.45
CA LEU A 84 3.45 -14.09 -7.27
C LEU A 84 3.11 -13.51 -5.88
N HIS A 85 3.75 -14.03 -4.84
CA HIS A 85 3.60 -13.50 -3.48
C HIS A 85 4.06 -12.04 -3.37
N LEU A 86 5.21 -11.70 -3.95
CA LEU A 86 5.71 -10.32 -3.99
C LEU A 86 4.78 -9.40 -4.78
N LYS A 87 4.22 -9.86 -5.91
CA LYS A 87 3.22 -9.10 -6.69
C LYS A 87 1.95 -8.84 -5.88
N ARG A 88 1.45 -9.82 -5.12
CA ARG A 88 0.29 -9.64 -4.23
C ARG A 88 0.57 -8.56 -3.18
N ARG A 89 1.73 -8.61 -2.51
CA ARG A 89 2.15 -7.59 -1.54
C ARG A 89 2.32 -6.21 -2.17
N ALA A 90 2.83 -6.12 -3.40
CA ALA A 90 2.96 -4.86 -4.13
C ALA A 90 1.58 -4.25 -4.46
N ARG A 91 0.59 -5.07 -4.81
CA ARG A 91 -0.81 -4.63 -5.02
C ARG A 91 -1.42 -4.07 -3.74
N GLY A 92 -1.22 -4.73 -2.60
CA GLY A 92 -1.66 -4.21 -1.29
C GLY A 92 -1.04 -2.85 -0.95
N ALA A 93 0.27 -2.69 -1.18
CA ALA A 93 0.95 -1.41 -0.98
C ALA A 93 0.44 -0.30 -1.94
N LYS A 94 0.12 -0.67 -3.21
CA LYS A 94 -0.51 0.25 -4.17
C LYS A 94 -1.88 0.70 -3.67
N TYR A 95 -2.72 -0.24 -3.24
CA TYR A 95 -4.05 0.08 -2.72
C TYR A 95 -3.99 1.01 -1.51
N ALA A 96 -3.11 0.70 -0.52
CA ALA A 96 -2.89 1.58 0.62
C ALA A 96 -2.42 2.99 0.21
N ALA A 97 -1.52 3.09 -0.77
CA ALA A 97 -1.07 4.39 -1.29
C ALA A 97 -2.21 5.16 -1.97
N THR A 98 -3.12 4.47 -2.67
CA THR A 98 -4.29 5.10 -3.30
C THR A 98 -5.25 5.65 -2.25
N LEU A 99 -5.52 4.90 -1.17
CA LEU A 99 -6.37 5.36 -0.07
C LEU A 99 -5.79 6.61 0.60
N VAL A 100 -4.49 6.61 0.92
CA VAL A 100 -3.84 7.79 1.52
C VAL A 100 -3.88 8.98 0.57
N SER A 101 -3.63 8.76 -0.73
CA SER A 101 -3.65 9.87 -1.72
C SER A 101 -5.07 10.44 -1.92
N SER A 102 -6.11 9.61 -1.85
CA SER A 102 -7.49 10.09 -1.92
C SER A 102 -7.88 10.90 -0.68
N GLY A 103 -7.43 10.49 0.51
CA GLY A 103 -7.61 11.25 1.75
C GLY A 103 -6.99 12.65 1.65
N ILE A 104 -5.69 12.71 1.26
CA ILE A 104 -4.98 13.99 1.08
C ILE A 104 -5.73 14.91 0.11
N ARG A 105 -6.18 14.35 -1.03
CA ARG A 105 -6.94 15.13 -2.02
C ARG A 105 -8.26 15.66 -1.46
N GLY A 106 -9.00 14.83 -0.72
CA GLY A 106 -10.24 15.28 -0.07
C GLY A 106 -10.03 16.43 0.91
N GLU A 107 -8.95 16.36 1.70
CA GLU A 107 -8.57 17.47 2.60
C GLU A 107 -8.20 18.73 1.83
N GLU A 108 -7.47 18.63 0.71
CA GLU A 108 -7.11 19.76 -0.16
C GLU A 108 -8.36 20.39 -0.78
N ASP A 109 -9.28 19.59 -1.28
CA ASP A 109 -10.55 20.05 -1.86
C ASP A 109 -11.41 20.77 -0.80
N ALA A 110 -11.51 20.19 0.41
CA ALA A 110 -12.21 20.82 1.54
C ALA A 110 -11.60 22.17 1.92
N ARG A 111 -10.27 22.26 1.98
CA ARG A 111 -9.55 23.53 2.23
C ARG A 111 -9.84 24.56 1.15
N ALA A 112 -9.82 24.14 -0.13
CA ALA A 112 -10.10 25.03 -1.25
C ALA A 112 -11.52 25.59 -1.19
N LEU A 113 -12.51 24.78 -0.79
CA LEU A 113 -13.90 25.21 -0.58
C LEU A 113 -13.99 26.20 0.59
N LEU A 114 -13.40 25.87 1.73
CA LEU A 114 -13.46 26.72 2.93
C LEU A 114 -12.71 28.03 2.77
N SER A 115 -11.69 28.08 1.91
CA SER A 115 -10.96 29.33 1.61
C SER A 115 -11.81 30.37 0.89
N ARG A 116 -12.89 29.94 0.25
CA ARG A 116 -13.85 30.81 -0.49
C ARG A 116 -14.92 31.42 0.43
N LEU A 117 -15.00 30.96 1.68
CA LEU A 117 -15.98 31.51 2.62
C LEU A 117 -15.71 32.99 2.89
N PRO A 118 -16.77 33.83 2.94
CA PRO A 118 -16.64 35.24 3.27
C PRO A 118 -16.23 35.41 4.74
N GLY A 119 -15.36 36.35 5.01
CA GLY A 119 -14.93 36.68 6.36
C GLY A 119 -13.49 36.27 6.67
N ARG A 120 -13.06 36.55 7.93
CA ARG A 120 -11.73 36.10 8.42
C ARG A 120 -11.87 34.76 9.09
N VAL A 121 -11.43 33.72 8.38
CA VAL A 121 -11.36 32.34 8.88
C VAL A 121 -9.91 31.89 8.87
N HIS A 122 -9.42 31.39 9.99
CA HIS A 122 -8.09 30.77 10.11
C HIS A 122 -8.25 29.27 10.05
N LEU A 123 -7.59 28.60 9.09
CA LEU A 123 -7.68 27.17 8.86
C LEU A 123 -6.39 26.49 9.32
N TYR A 124 -6.53 25.53 10.23
CA TYR A 124 -5.44 24.76 10.81
C TYR A 124 -5.61 23.30 10.44
N PRO A 125 -4.91 22.80 9.43
CA PRO A 125 -4.98 21.39 9.01
C PRO A 125 -4.18 20.48 9.94
N ASN A 126 -4.63 19.22 10.06
CA ASN A 126 -3.95 18.12 10.75
C ASN A 126 -3.48 18.51 12.16
N ARG A 127 -4.41 18.92 13.02
CA ARG A 127 -4.12 19.29 14.40
C ARG A 127 -4.46 18.16 15.37
N ILE A 128 -3.56 18.00 16.34
CA ILE A 128 -3.81 17.10 17.46
C ILE A 128 -4.45 17.93 18.56
N VAL A 129 -5.67 17.55 18.92
CA VAL A 129 -6.42 18.15 20.02
C VAL A 129 -6.33 17.25 21.24
N HIS A 130 -5.97 17.84 22.38
CA HIS A 130 -5.92 17.18 23.67
C HIS A 130 -7.16 17.57 24.49
N ALA A 131 -8.23 16.76 24.37
CA ALA A 131 -9.45 16.93 25.17
C ALA A 131 -9.71 15.63 25.95
N GLY A 132 -8.79 15.30 26.89
CA GLY A 132 -8.79 14.02 27.61
C GLY A 132 -8.06 12.92 26.84
N ASN A 133 -8.49 12.59 25.62
CA ASN A 133 -7.79 11.69 24.70
C ASN A 133 -7.14 12.49 23.58
N ARG A 134 -6.00 11.97 23.11
CA ARG A 134 -5.31 12.54 21.94
C ARG A 134 -6.08 12.19 20.67
N SER A 135 -6.69 13.17 20.03
CA SER A 135 -7.41 13.00 18.77
C SER A 135 -6.79 13.85 17.67
N GLU A 136 -6.60 13.27 16.49
CA GLU A 136 -6.16 14.00 15.29
C GLU A 136 -7.41 14.50 14.57
N CYS A 137 -7.47 15.81 14.29
CA CYS A 137 -8.54 16.45 13.55
C CYS A 137 -8.02 16.85 12.18
N ASP A 138 -8.76 16.52 11.11
CA ASP A 138 -8.36 16.83 9.73
C ASP A 138 -8.24 18.32 9.49
N LEU A 139 -9.18 19.11 10.04
CA LEU A 139 -9.19 20.54 9.89
C LEU A 139 -9.86 21.23 11.08
N VAL A 140 -9.27 22.28 11.58
CA VAL A 140 -9.87 23.18 12.59
C VAL A 140 -10.03 24.55 11.98
N ALA A 141 -11.25 25.07 11.96
CA ALA A 141 -11.58 26.41 11.49
C ALA A 141 -11.82 27.34 12.69
N LEU A 142 -11.09 28.43 12.78
CA LEU A 142 -11.28 29.47 13.79
C LEU A 142 -11.84 30.72 13.13
N CYS A 143 -12.94 31.22 13.67
CA CYS A 143 -13.53 32.51 13.27
C CYS A 143 -13.96 33.29 14.49
N ARG A 144 -14.48 34.53 14.30
CA ARG A 144 -14.94 35.39 15.41
C ARG A 144 -16.06 34.75 16.25
N ARG A 145 -16.80 33.78 15.67
CA ARG A 145 -17.94 33.09 16.34
C ARG A 145 -17.51 31.85 17.12
N GLY A 146 -16.25 31.42 16.98
CA GLY A 146 -15.73 30.25 17.68
C GLY A 146 -14.83 29.36 16.84
N ALA A 147 -14.60 28.17 17.35
CA ALA A 147 -13.81 27.11 16.72
C ALA A 147 -14.74 25.98 16.21
N THR A 148 -14.51 25.49 15.01
CA THR A 148 -15.21 24.36 14.42
C THR A 148 -14.20 23.31 14.01
N VAL A 149 -14.42 22.05 14.44
CA VAL A 149 -13.65 20.90 14.00
C VAL A 149 -14.36 20.29 12.80
N ILE A 150 -13.61 20.03 11.73
CA ILE A 150 -14.11 19.49 10.48
C ILE A 150 -13.36 18.19 10.19
N GLU A 151 -14.10 17.11 10.12
CA GLU A 151 -13.61 15.79 9.70
C GLU A 151 -13.96 15.59 8.21
N VAL A 152 -12.96 15.28 7.39
CA VAL A 152 -13.14 15.14 5.94
C VAL A 152 -13.25 13.67 5.57
N LYS A 153 -14.37 13.26 5.01
CA LYS A 153 -14.59 11.90 4.50
C LYS A 153 -14.66 11.93 2.98
N ASN A 154 -13.64 11.41 2.32
CA ASN A 154 -13.60 11.30 0.87
C ASN A 154 -14.08 9.92 0.42
N HIS A 155 -15.38 9.71 0.37
CA HIS A 155 -16.03 8.50 -0.12
C HIS A 155 -16.46 8.67 -1.58
N ALA A 156 -16.25 7.61 -2.39
CA ALA A 156 -16.85 7.54 -3.72
C ALA A 156 -18.32 7.14 -3.58
N GLY A 157 -19.21 7.92 -4.19
CA GLY A 157 -20.66 7.66 -4.17
C GLY A 157 -21.48 8.91 -3.91
N THR A 158 -22.80 8.72 -3.81
CA THR A 158 -23.76 9.79 -3.50
C THR A 158 -24.20 9.67 -2.05
N VAL A 159 -24.06 10.75 -1.30
CA VAL A 159 -24.57 10.84 0.06
C VAL A 159 -26.00 11.40 0.00
N THR A 160 -26.96 10.66 0.57
CA THR A 160 -28.36 11.06 0.65
C THR A 160 -28.80 11.07 2.11
N GLY A 161 -29.65 12.01 2.48
CA GLY A 161 -30.19 12.21 3.83
C GLY A 161 -30.42 13.67 4.11
N ASP A 162 -31.13 13.99 5.21
CA ASP A 162 -31.30 15.34 5.70
C ASP A 162 -30.27 15.64 6.80
N LEU A 163 -29.94 16.91 6.99
CA LEU A 163 -29.05 17.38 8.06
C LEU A 163 -29.58 17.11 9.47
N SER A 164 -30.91 16.87 9.59
CA SER A 164 -31.59 16.46 10.81
C SER A 164 -31.50 14.96 11.09
N ASP A 165 -31.10 14.14 10.11
CA ASP A 165 -31.01 12.70 10.26
C ASP A 165 -29.76 12.33 11.09
N HIS A 166 -29.91 11.30 11.95
CA HIS A 166 -28.76 10.76 12.69
C HIS A 166 -27.77 10.05 11.78
N ASP A 167 -28.27 9.49 10.66
CA ASP A 167 -27.47 8.71 9.72
C ASP A 167 -27.64 9.20 8.29
N LEU A 168 -26.53 9.31 7.57
CA LEU A 168 -26.52 9.60 6.14
C LEU A 168 -26.26 8.32 5.35
N LEU A 169 -27.05 8.09 4.29
CA LEU A 169 -26.88 6.93 3.41
C LEU A 169 -25.84 7.21 2.32
N LEU A 170 -24.85 6.33 2.21
CA LEU A 170 -23.87 6.36 1.13
C LEU A 170 -24.20 5.27 0.11
N THR A 171 -24.66 5.66 -1.08
CA THR A 171 -24.87 4.77 -2.24
C THR A 171 -23.64 4.77 -3.14
N ARG A 172 -23.13 3.58 -3.48
CA ARG A 172 -21.97 3.37 -4.36
C ARG A 172 -22.39 2.85 -5.71
#